data_fda5bcb2909679d29f112dc499b94f0e
#
_entry.id   fda5bcb2909679d29f112dc499b94f0e
#
_cell.length_a   1.000
_cell.length_b   1.000
_cell.length_c   1.000
_cell.angle_alpha   90.00
_cell.angle_beta   90.00
_cell.angle_gamma   90.00
#
_symmetry.space_group_name_H-M   'P 1'
#
loop_
_entity.id
_entity.type
_entity.pdbx_description
1 polymer ?
#
loop_
_entity_poly.entity_id
_entity_poly.type
_entity_poly.pdbx_seq_one_letter_code
_entity_poly.pdbx_strand_id
1 'polypeptide(L)'
;MKNWKTTILTAALLAAITVSGLAAAEPHASLYQRLGGMPAIRAVVDDLVSRILADERVNKWFAHAASDPANAAAYKRSLADFLCQGTGGPCQYTGPDIVTAHKGRGVTGEAFDAVVEDLVATLDQLKVPEKEKADLLGILGPMKMAVVQR
;
A
#
# COMPACT_ATOMS: atom_id res chain seq x y z
N MET A 1 86.70 -5.07 24.25
CA MET A 1 85.61 -6.00 24.44
C MET A 1 84.58 -5.37 25.40
N LYS A 2 83.47 -4.90 24.93
CA LYS A 2 82.18 -4.83 25.65
C LYS A 2 81.14 -4.25 24.70
N ASN A 3 80.20 -5.12 24.31
CA ASN A 3 79.12 -4.79 23.40
C ASN A 3 78.02 -4.02 24.14
N TRP A 4 77.68 -2.82 23.61
CA TRP A 4 76.53 -2.05 24.07
C TRP A 4 75.41 -2.27 23.07
N LYS A 5 74.39 -3.02 23.47
CA LYS A 5 73.17 -3.14 22.71
C LYS A 5 72.21 -2.04 23.16
N THR A 6 72.05 -1.06 22.34
CA THR A 6 71.06 0.01 22.53
C THR A 6 69.69 -0.51 22.09
N THR A 7 68.80 -0.72 23.01
CA THR A 7 67.41 -1.10 22.74
C THR A 7 66.63 0.18 22.51
N ILE A 8 66.19 0.40 21.26
CA ILE A 8 65.27 1.48 20.92
C ILE A 8 63.82 0.99 21.11
N LEU A 9 63.14 1.54 22.11
CA LEU A 9 61.70 1.37 22.32
C LEU A 9 60.98 2.30 21.39
N THR A 10 60.41 1.79 20.31
CA THR A 10 59.45 2.54 19.47
C THR A 10 58.06 2.38 20.08
N ALA A 11 57.56 3.44 20.69
CA ALA A 11 56.18 3.56 21.12
C ALA A 11 55.29 3.81 19.89
N ALA A 12 54.54 2.79 19.47
CA ALA A 12 53.53 2.96 18.43
C ALA A 12 52.25 3.54 19.04
N LEU A 13 51.96 4.79 18.70
CA LEU A 13 50.75 5.49 19.07
C LEU A 13 49.62 5.00 18.13
N LEU A 14 48.77 4.07 18.58
CA LEU A 14 47.53 3.67 17.87
C LEU A 14 46.48 4.77 18.05
N ALA A 15 46.30 5.60 17.02
CA ALA A 15 45.18 6.51 16.92
C ALA A 15 43.93 5.70 16.57
N ALA A 16 43.04 5.47 17.54
CA ALA A 16 41.73 4.90 17.31
C ALA A 16 40.86 5.92 16.61
N ILE A 17 40.64 5.75 15.30
CA ILE A 17 39.69 6.50 14.53
C ILE A 17 38.31 5.93 14.86
N THR A 18 37.57 6.59 15.76
CA THR A 18 36.13 6.29 15.97
C THR A 18 35.36 6.86 14.78
N VAL A 19 35.08 6.01 13.81
CA VAL A 19 34.11 6.30 12.77
C VAL A 19 32.72 6.29 13.43
N SER A 20 32.24 7.47 13.83
CA SER A 20 30.84 7.67 14.17
C SER A 20 30.04 7.48 12.88
N GLY A 21 29.60 6.25 12.62
CA GLY A 21 28.66 5.96 11.55
C GLY A 21 27.36 6.73 11.84
N LEU A 22 27.04 7.76 11.03
CA LEU A 22 25.66 8.19 10.89
C LEU A 22 24.89 6.95 10.43
N ALA A 23 24.13 6.35 11.34
CA ALA A 23 23.10 5.38 10.96
C ALA A 23 22.10 6.16 10.11
N ALA A 24 22.24 6.09 8.78
CA ALA A 24 21.19 6.47 7.87
C ALA A 24 19.98 5.63 8.27
N ALA A 25 18.88 6.29 8.67
CA ALA A 25 17.62 5.59 8.94
C ALA A 25 17.30 4.77 7.68
N GLU A 26 17.26 3.44 7.82
CA GLU A 26 16.85 2.56 6.74
C GLU A 26 15.51 3.07 6.24
N PRO A 27 15.33 3.31 4.93
CA PRO A 27 14.05 3.72 4.40
C PRO A 27 13.04 2.62 4.73
N HIS A 28 12.08 2.93 5.60
CA HIS A 28 11.03 1.97 5.94
C HIS A 28 10.31 1.57 4.66
N ALA A 29 10.19 0.25 4.43
CA ALA A 29 9.49 -0.28 3.27
C ALA A 29 8.09 0.34 3.15
N SER A 30 7.71 0.81 1.96
CA SER A 30 6.37 1.35 1.71
C SER A 30 5.30 0.31 2.00
N LEU A 31 4.06 0.73 2.25
CA LEU A 31 2.95 -0.21 2.41
C LEU A 31 2.82 -1.11 1.18
N TYR A 32 3.01 -0.57 -0.03
CA TYR A 32 3.06 -1.33 -1.27
C TYR A 32 4.04 -2.50 -1.21
N GLN A 33 5.27 -2.25 -0.75
CA GLN A 33 6.30 -3.29 -0.61
C GLN A 33 5.93 -4.32 0.46
N ARG A 34 5.41 -3.87 1.61
CA ARG A 34 4.99 -4.74 2.70
C ARG A 34 3.79 -5.62 2.34
N LEU A 35 2.89 -5.13 1.49
CA LEU A 35 1.76 -5.91 0.95
C LEU A 35 2.21 -6.98 -0.05
N GLY A 36 3.42 -6.88 -0.63
CA GLY A 36 3.92 -7.82 -1.63
C GLY A 36 3.90 -7.28 -3.07
N GLY A 37 3.78 -5.97 -3.25
CA GLY A 37 3.86 -5.30 -4.53
C GLY A 37 2.65 -5.52 -5.43
N MET A 38 2.81 -5.25 -6.74
CA MET A 38 1.72 -5.32 -7.72
C MET A 38 1.03 -6.70 -7.80
N PRO A 39 1.71 -7.85 -7.70
CA PRO A 39 1.02 -9.14 -7.69
C PRO A 39 0.01 -9.27 -6.55
N ALA A 40 0.36 -8.82 -5.34
CA ALA A 40 -0.54 -8.84 -4.20
C ALA A 40 -1.68 -7.82 -4.35
N ILE A 41 -1.39 -6.60 -4.82
CA ILE A 41 -2.41 -5.59 -5.12
C ILE A 41 -3.45 -6.13 -6.11
N ARG A 42 -3.01 -6.81 -7.17
CA ARG A 42 -3.93 -7.41 -8.15
C ARG A 42 -4.79 -8.51 -7.54
N ALA A 43 -4.22 -9.37 -6.69
CA ALA A 43 -4.97 -10.40 -6.00
C ALA A 43 -6.06 -9.80 -5.09
N VAL A 44 -5.73 -8.73 -4.35
CA VAL A 44 -6.70 -7.98 -3.54
C VAL A 44 -7.80 -7.40 -4.43
N VAL A 45 -7.45 -6.75 -5.53
CA VAL A 45 -8.44 -6.14 -6.44
C VAL A 45 -9.32 -7.18 -7.11
N ASP A 46 -8.77 -8.34 -7.50
CA ASP A 46 -9.54 -9.41 -8.13
C ASP A 46 -10.59 -9.99 -7.20
N ASP A 47 -10.24 -10.28 -5.95
CA ASP A 47 -11.19 -10.81 -4.96
C ASP A 47 -12.20 -9.73 -4.54
N LEU A 48 -11.74 -8.51 -4.23
CA LEU A 48 -12.59 -7.39 -3.85
C LEU A 48 -13.65 -7.08 -4.90
N VAL A 49 -13.26 -6.96 -6.17
CA VAL A 49 -14.21 -6.65 -7.25
C VAL A 49 -15.22 -7.80 -7.41
N SER A 50 -14.79 -9.03 -7.25
CA SER A 50 -15.70 -10.19 -7.30
C SER A 50 -16.75 -10.12 -6.18
N ARG A 51 -16.36 -9.72 -4.96
CA ARG A 51 -17.29 -9.52 -3.82
C ARG A 51 -18.25 -8.38 -4.09
N ILE A 52 -17.74 -7.21 -4.45
CA ILE A 52 -18.56 -6.02 -4.75
C ILE A 52 -19.63 -6.32 -5.82
N LEU A 53 -19.28 -7.06 -6.87
CA LEU A 53 -20.24 -7.39 -7.92
C LEU A 53 -21.29 -8.40 -7.46
N ALA A 54 -21.01 -9.21 -6.45
CA ALA A 54 -21.94 -10.15 -5.85
C ALA A 54 -22.76 -9.54 -4.69
N ASP A 55 -22.32 -8.42 -4.11
CA ASP A 55 -23.01 -7.79 -2.97
C ASP A 55 -24.15 -6.87 -3.47
N GLU A 56 -25.40 -7.29 -3.22
CA GLU A 56 -26.59 -6.54 -3.61
C GLU A 56 -26.69 -5.14 -2.97
N ARG A 57 -25.99 -4.92 -1.85
CA ARG A 57 -25.96 -3.62 -1.18
C ARG A 57 -25.24 -2.56 -2.00
N VAL A 58 -24.29 -2.99 -2.87
CA VAL A 58 -23.38 -2.07 -3.58
C VAL A 58 -23.28 -2.28 -5.09
N ASN A 59 -23.62 -3.44 -5.63
CA ASN A 59 -23.37 -3.81 -7.03
C ASN A 59 -23.98 -2.85 -8.07
N LYS A 60 -25.08 -2.18 -7.74
CA LYS A 60 -25.73 -1.19 -8.63
C LYS A 60 -24.81 -0.03 -9.05
N TRP A 61 -23.89 0.37 -8.18
CA TRP A 61 -22.92 1.44 -8.52
C TRP A 61 -21.78 0.94 -9.42
N PHE A 62 -21.65 -0.37 -9.55
CA PHE A 62 -20.64 -1.05 -10.36
C PHE A 62 -21.21 -1.69 -11.63
N ALA A 63 -22.47 -1.34 -11.99
CA ALA A 63 -23.18 -1.91 -13.15
C ALA A 63 -22.37 -1.80 -14.45
N HIS A 64 -21.63 -0.70 -14.67
CA HIS A 64 -20.76 -0.55 -15.84
C HIS A 64 -19.60 -1.59 -15.81
N ALA A 65 -18.96 -1.79 -14.67
CA ALA A 65 -17.92 -2.82 -14.54
C ALA A 65 -18.49 -4.23 -14.72
N ALA A 66 -19.76 -4.45 -14.31
CA ALA A 66 -20.43 -5.74 -14.46
C ALA A 66 -20.96 -6.00 -15.89
N SER A 67 -21.01 -4.99 -16.77
CA SER A 67 -21.69 -5.09 -18.05
C SER A 67 -21.01 -6.01 -19.06
N ASP A 68 -19.68 -6.13 -19.00
CA ASP A 68 -18.89 -7.07 -19.79
C ASP A 68 -17.49 -7.30 -19.19
N PRO A 69 -16.80 -8.38 -19.59
CA PRO A 69 -15.46 -8.70 -19.07
C PRO A 69 -14.39 -7.64 -19.35
N ALA A 70 -14.49 -6.89 -20.44
CA ALA A 70 -13.50 -5.85 -20.77
C ALA A 70 -13.63 -4.66 -19.83
N ASN A 71 -14.87 -4.27 -19.50
CA ASN A 71 -15.16 -3.23 -18.52
C ASN A 71 -14.71 -3.63 -17.11
N ALA A 72 -14.97 -4.88 -16.71
CA ALA A 72 -14.47 -5.41 -15.45
C ALA A 72 -12.93 -5.37 -15.39
N ALA A 73 -12.25 -5.80 -16.44
CA ALA A 73 -10.79 -5.77 -16.51
C ALA A 73 -10.23 -4.34 -16.49
N ALA A 74 -10.88 -3.38 -17.16
CA ALA A 74 -10.49 -1.97 -17.14
C ALA A 74 -10.64 -1.37 -15.74
N TYR A 75 -11.75 -1.65 -15.07
CA TYR A 75 -11.99 -1.20 -13.70
C TYR A 75 -10.95 -1.78 -12.73
N LYS A 76 -10.68 -3.09 -12.80
CA LYS A 76 -9.66 -3.75 -11.98
C LYS A 76 -8.27 -3.14 -12.18
N ARG A 77 -7.86 -2.86 -13.42
CA ARG A 77 -6.57 -2.19 -13.69
C ARG A 77 -6.51 -0.82 -13.04
N SER A 78 -7.55 -0.01 -13.24
CA SER A 78 -7.63 1.35 -12.68
C SER A 78 -7.56 1.33 -11.15
N LEU A 79 -8.30 0.41 -10.50
CA LEU A 79 -8.29 0.26 -9.05
C LEU A 79 -6.94 -0.24 -8.53
N ALA A 80 -6.28 -1.15 -9.26
CA ALA A 80 -4.94 -1.62 -8.90
C ALA A 80 -3.89 -0.50 -8.97
N ASP A 81 -3.94 0.36 -9.99
CA ASP A 81 -3.05 1.51 -10.11
C ASP A 81 -3.32 2.55 -9.01
N PHE A 82 -4.59 2.78 -8.67
CA PHE A 82 -4.98 3.64 -7.56
C PHE A 82 -4.43 3.15 -6.22
N LEU A 83 -4.61 1.86 -5.91
CA LEU A 83 -4.08 1.25 -4.68
C LEU A 83 -2.56 1.23 -4.67
N CYS A 84 -1.93 0.88 -5.79
CA CYS A 84 -0.47 0.89 -5.92
C CYS A 84 0.09 2.29 -5.60
N GLN A 85 -0.42 3.34 -6.24
CA GLN A 85 0.01 4.71 -5.98
C GLN A 85 -0.27 5.12 -4.53
N GLY A 86 -1.48 4.85 -4.03
CA GLY A 86 -1.90 5.23 -2.67
C GLY A 86 -1.11 4.54 -1.56
N THR A 87 -0.53 3.37 -1.82
CA THR A 87 0.31 2.62 -0.87
C THR A 87 1.80 2.87 -1.02
N GLY A 88 2.19 3.84 -1.86
CA GLY A 88 3.59 4.21 -2.09
C GLY A 88 4.33 3.30 -3.07
N GLY A 89 3.60 2.71 -4.02
CA GLY A 89 4.15 1.98 -5.15
C GLY A 89 4.54 2.89 -6.32
N PRO A 90 5.19 2.32 -7.36
CA PRO A 90 5.72 3.09 -8.49
C PRO A 90 4.68 3.42 -9.56
N CYS A 91 3.42 3.03 -9.38
CA CYS A 91 2.37 3.22 -10.37
C CYS A 91 1.93 4.67 -10.45
N GLN A 92 1.37 5.04 -11.59
CA GLN A 92 0.73 6.33 -11.80
C GLN A 92 -0.75 6.10 -12.11
N TYR A 93 -1.61 6.49 -11.18
CA TYR A 93 -3.06 6.49 -11.41
C TYR A 93 -3.43 7.67 -12.31
N THR A 94 -4.08 7.38 -13.42
CA THR A 94 -4.48 8.37 -14.43
C THR A 94 -6.00 8.58 -14.51
N GLY A 95 -6.75 7.92 -13.64
CA GLY A 95 -8.20 8.07 -13.54
C GLY A 95 -8.61 9.39 -12.86
N PRO A 96 -9.92 9.65 -12.78
CA PRO A 96 -10.44 10.83 -12.09
C PRO A 96 -10.13 10.75 -10.58
N ASP A 97 -9.95 11.91 -9.94
CA ASP A 97 -9.83 11.96 -8.48
C ASP A 97 -11.10 11.39 -7.80
N ILE A 98 -10.97 11.08 -6.50
CA ILE A 98 -12.00 10.38 -5.75
C ILE A 98 -13.34 11.13 -5.70
N VAL A 99 -13.31 12.45 -5.63
CA VAL A 99 -14.52 13.30 -5.63
C VAL A 99 -15.19 13.25 -7.00
N THR A 100 -14.41 13.48 -8.05
CA THR A 100 -14.90 13.48 -9.44
C THR A 100 -15.44 12.11 -9.83
N ALA A 101 -14.78 11.03 -9.43
CA ALA A 101 -15.19 9.65 -9.70
C ALA A 101 -16.57 9.30 -9.11
N HIS A 102 -16.95 9.92 -8.00
CA HIS A 102 -18.19 9.61 -7.28
C HIS A 102 -19.28 10.70 -7.40
N LYS A 103 -18.94 11.86 -7.97
CA LYS A 103 -19.87 12.99 -8.12
C LYS A 103 -21.14 12.58 -8.86
N GLY A 104 -22.31 12.88 -8.27
CA GLY A 104 -23.62 12.60 -8.85
C GLY A 104 -24.05 11.14 -8.85
N ARG A 105 -23.28 10.23 -8.21
CA ARG A 105 -23.61 8.81 -8.17
C ARG A 105 -24.55 8.42 -7.02
N GLY A 106 -24.76 9.31 -6.04
CA GLY A 106 -25.64 9.04 -4.89
C GLY A 106 -25.18 7.89 -4.03
N VAL A 107 -23.85 7.75 -3.83
CA VAL A 107 -23.29 6.72 -2.96
C VAL A 107 -23.65 7.04 -1.52
N THR A 108 -24.28 6.10 -0.81
CA THR A 108 -24.69 6.25 0.59
C THR A 108 -23.58 5.83 1.56
N GLY A 109 -23.72 6.23 2.83
CA GLY A 109 -22.80 5.80 3.88
C GLY A 109 -22.79 4.29 4.06
N GLU A 110 -23.96 3.65 4.01
CA GLU A 110 -24.11 2.20 4.11
C GLU A 110 -23.45 1.47 2.95
N ALA A 111 -23.53 2.03 1.73
CA ALA A 111 -22.87 1.44 0.57
C ALA A 111 -21.34 1.53 0.68
N PHE A 112 -20.82 2.66 1.18
CA PHE A 112 -19.39 2.79 1.46
C PHE A 112 -18.93 1.77 2.51
N ASP A 113 -19.68 1.63 3.60
CA ASP A 113 -19.36 0.71 4.69
C ASP A 113 -19.39 -0.76 4.20
N ALA A 114 -20.35 -1.12 3.33
CA ALA A 114 -20.39 -2.44 2.73
C ALA A 114 -19.17 -2.75 1.84
N VAL A 115 -18.68 -1.78 1.06
CA VAL A 115 -17.41 -1.94 0.31
C VAL A 115 -16.21 -2.12 1.24
N VAL A 116 -16.19 -1.43 2.39
CA VAL A 116 -15.14 -1.62 3.40
C VAL A 116 -15.21 -3.02 4.01
N GLU A 117 -16.40 -3.54 4.28
CA GLU A 117 -16.60 -4.91 4.76
C GLU A 117 -16.10 -5.94 3.75
N ASP A 118 -16.41 -5.76 2.46
CA ASP A 118 -15.90 -6.60 1.37
C ASP A 118 -14.37 -6.56 1.29
N LEU A 119 -13.77 -5.37 1.46
CA LEU A 119 -12.32 -5.23 1.50
C LEU A 119 -11.70 -5.97 2.69
N VAL A 120 -12.27 -5.83 3.89
CA VAL A 120 -11.80 -6.56 5.08
C VAL A 120 -11.87 -8.06 4.84
N ALA A 121 -13.00 -8.56 4.32
CA ALA A 121 -13.15 -9.98 4.00
C ALA A 121 -12.13 -10.46 2.95
N THR A 122 -11.82 -9.65 1.95
CA THR A 122 -10.77 -9.90 0.96
C THR A 122 -9.38 -10.02 1.61
N LEU A 123 -9.02 -9.03 2.46
CA LEU A 123 -7.74 -9.01 3.13
C LEU A 123 -7.55 -10.20 4.09
N ASP A 124 -8.63 -10.61 4.78
CA ASP A 124 -8.65 -11.79 5.64
C ASP A 124 -8.51 -13.09 4.83
N GLN A 125 -9.22 -13.21 3.71
CA GLN A 125 -9.12 -14.34 2.79
C GLN A 125 -7.71 -14.52 2.24
N LEU A 126 -7.05 -13.41 1.92
CA LEU A 126 -5.68 -13.38 1.40
C LEU A 126 -4.62 -13.41 2.52
N LYS A 127 -5.05 -13.52 3.78
CA LYS A 127 -4.17 -13.59 4.97
C LYS A 127 -3.20 -12.41 5.07
N VAL A 128 -3.67 -11.21 4.70
CA VAL A 128 -2.88 -9.99 4.87
C VAL A 128 -2.68 -9.74 6.36
N PRO A 129 -1.44 -9.49 6.82
CA PRO A 129 -1.18 -9.26 8.24
C PRO A 129 -1.97 -8.06 8.79
N GLU A 130 -2.37 -8.12 10.06
CA GLU A 130 -3.21 -7.10 10.70
C GLU A 130 -2.66 -5.67 10.60
N LYS A 131 -1.34 -5.52 10.67
CA LYS A 131 -0.71 -4.20 10.54
C LYS A 131 -0.92 -3.61 9.15
N GLU A 132 -0.66 -4.38 8.09
CA GLU A 132 -0.82 -3.95 6.70
C GLU A 132 -2.30 -3.71 6.36
N LYS A 133 -3.20 -4.52 6.91
CA LYS A 133 -4.65 -4.33 6.81
C LYS A 133 -5.06 -3.00 7.46
N ALA A 134 -4.63 -2.74 8.69
CA ALA A 134 -4.92 -1.48 9.38
C ALA A 134 -4.34 -0.26 8.66
N ASP A 135 -3.11 -0.36 8.16
CA ASP A 135 -2.46 0.71 7.39
C ASP A 135 -3.24 1.02 6.10
N LEU A 136 -3.71 -0.01 5.37
CA LEU A 136 -4.51 0.16 4.15
C LEU A 136 -5.88 0.78 4.45
N LEU A 137 -6.57 0.30 5.46
CA LEU A 137 -7.87 0.85 5.89
C LEU A 137 -7.72 2.30 6.40
N GLY A 138 -6.59 2.63 7.01
CA GLY A 138 -6.25 4.00 7.41
C GLY A 138 -6.09 4.97 6.24
N ILE A 139 -5.68 4.48 5.07
CA ILE A 139 -5.62 5.28 3.84
C ILE A 139 -7.01 5.45 3.21
N LEU A 140 -7.81 4.38 3.17
CA LEU A 140 -9.08 4.37 2.45
C LEU A 140 -10.26 4.92 3.27
N GLY A 141 -10.28 4.71 4.58
CA GLY A 141 -11.36 5.14 5.46
C GLY A 141 -11.69 6.64 5.37
N PRO A 142 -10.71 7.56 5.40
CA PRO A 142 -10.95 8.99 5.26
C PRO A 142 -11.61 9.41 3.94
N MET A 143 -11.54 8.56 2.89
CA MET A 143 -12.19 8.82 1.60
C MET A 143 -13.71 8.78 1.68
N LYS A 144 -14.30 8.24 2.77
CA LYS A 144 -15.75 8.22 2.97
C LYS A 144 -16.39 9.58 2.75
N MET A 145 -15.75 10.66 3.25
CA MET A 145 -16.28 12.02 3.12
C MET A 145 -16.31 12.52 1.66
N ALA A 146 -15.42 12.00 0.81
CA ALA A 146 -15.35 12.37 -0.61
C ALA A 146 -16.23 11.47 -1.48
N VAL A 147 -16.53 10.26 -1.05
CA VAL A 147 -17.33 9.26 -1.77
C VAL A 147 -18.81 9.41 -1.48
N VAL A 148 -19.18 9.61 -0.21
CA VAL A 148 -20.58 9.66 0.23
C VAL A 148 -21.17 11.02 -0.10
N GLN A 149 -22.27 11.00 -0.84
CA GLN A 149 -22.98 12.20 -1.23
C GLN A 149 -24.27 12.34 -0.42
N ARG A 150 -24.45 13.53 0.13
CA ARG A 150 -25.67 13.93 0.87
C ARG A 150 -26.71 14.48 -0.08
#